data_9fbc14ecfa17e2294fa356a5d7f4dd15
#
_entry.id   9fbc14ecfa17e2294fa356a5d7f4dd15
#
_cell.length_a   1.000
_cell.length_b   1.000
_cell.length_c   1.000
_cell.angle_alpha   90.00
_cell.angle_beta   90.00
_cell.angle_gamma   90.00
#
_symmetry.space_group_name_H-M   'P 1'
#
loop_
_entity.id
_entity.type
_entity.pdbx_description
1 polymer ?
#
loop_
_entity_poly.entity_id
_entity_poly.type
_entity_poly.pdbx_seq_one_letter_code
_entity_poly.pdbx_strand_id
1 'polypeptide(L)'
;KSQYNGIWVYAEQRDGVVAQVVHELLGKGRELADQLSCELSAVLLGYNLNGIAEDLFAYGADQVIQIDDPALKHFRDERYSEALSHLAEKYKPAIILAGATVMGRSFIPRVAIDLHTGLTADCTGLEIDSETGNLMQTRPAFGGNIMATIITANHRPQMATVRHKVMNPIVRDDTRNGIVLHEEYNFELEEDVTSFISFDKEKTNLVNITDANVIVSGGRGIKDAKNFAMIEE
;
A
#
# COMPACT_ATOMS: atom_id res chain seq x y z
N LYS A 1 -23.53 -3.81 0.18
CA LYS A 1 -22.49 -4.59 0.89
C LYS A 1 -22.31 -6.00 0.30
N SER A 2 -23.36 -6.73 -0.01
CA SER A 2 -23.31 -8.11 -0.53
C SER A 2 -22.60 -8.30 -1.89
N GLN A 3 -22.31 -7.22 -2.60
CA GLN A 3 -21.61 -7.24 -3.89
C GLN A 3 -20.10 -7.05 -3.77
N TYR A 4 -19.60 -6.66 -2.59
CA TYR A 4 -18.20 -6.37 -2.34
C TYR A 4 -17.56 -7.55 -1.60
N ASN A 5 -16.49 -8.10 -2.16
CA ASN A 5 -15.78 -9.25 -1.59
C ASN A 5 -14.29 -9.15 -1.85
N GLY A 6 -13.50 -9.84 -1.02
CA GLY A 6 -12.06 -9.91 -1.15
C GLY A 6 -11.32 -8.71 -0.55
N ILE A 7 -10.05 -8.93 -0.31
CA ILE A 7 -9.10 -7.93 0.22
C ILE A 7 -8.06 -7.65 -0.86
N TRP A 8 -7.83 -6.39 -1.13
CA TRP A 8 -6.80 -5.93 -2.04
C TRP A 8 -5.64 -5.30 -1.29
N VAL A 9 -4.44 -5.63 -1.72
CA VAL A 9 -3.20 -4.94 -1.37
C VAL A 9 -2.68 -4.26 -2.63
N TYR A 10 -2.55 -2.94 -2.60
CA TYR A 10 -1.85 -2.23 -3.66
C TYR A 10 -0.35 -2.59 -3.60
N ALA A 11 0.13 -3.25 -4.64
CA ALA A 11 1.50 -3.72 -4.76
C ALA A 11 2.40 -2.59 -5.29
N GLU A 12 2.80 -1.67 -4.39
CA GLU A 12 3.74 -0.61 -4.74
C GLU A 12 5.06 -1.17 -5.21
N GLN A 13 5.49 -0.75 -6.39
CA GLN A 13 6.76 -1.12 -6.97
C GLN A 13 7.44 0.09 -7.64
N ARG A 14 8.73 0.02 -7.81
CA ARG A 14 9.50 0.97 -8.61
C ARG A 14 10.59 0.23 -9.38
N ASP A 15 10.61 0.42 -10.69
CA ASP A 15 11.59 -0.22 -11.57
C ASP A 15 11.65 -1.76 -11.40
N GLY A 16 10.50 -2.39 -11.18
CA GLY A 16 10.39 -3.84 -10.99
C GLY A 16 10.71 -4.33 -9.57
N VAL A 17 10.99 -3.43 -8.62
CA VAL A 17 11.28 -3.78 -7.23
C VAL A 17 10.07 -3.47 -6.36
N VAL A 18 9.50 -4.51 -5.75
CA VAL A 18 8.38 -4.40 -4.80
C VAL A 18 8.84 -3.73 -3.51
N ALA A 19 8.06 -2.78 -3.01
CA ALA A 19 8.35 -2.11 -1.76
C ALA A 19 8.14 -3.05 -0.56
N GLN A 20 9.02 -3.03 0.43
CA GLN A 20 8.97 -3.93 1.59
C GLN A 20 7.61 -3.87 2.32
N VAL A 21 6.99 -2.71 2.41
CA VAL A 21 5.67 -2.55 3.04
C VAL A 21 4.59 -3.40 2.36
N VAL A 22 4.74 -3.75 1.09
CA VAL A 22 3.80 -4.63 0.38
C VAL A 22 3.81 -6.04 0.97
N HIS A 23 5.00 -6.58 1.25
CA HIS A 23 5.14 -7.89 1.89
C HIS A 23 4.51 -7.91 3.29
N GLU A 24 4.67 -6.84 4.07
CA GLU A 24 4.00 -6.67 5.36
C GLU A 24 2.47 -6.64 5.21
N LEU A 25 1.98 -5.91 4.20
CA LEU A 25 0.54 -5.80 3.91
C LEU A 25 -0.06 -7.09 3.38
N LEU A 26 0.68 -7.85 2.56
CA LEU A 26 0.25 -9.18 2.13
C LEU A 26 0.14 -10.13 3.31
N GLY A 27 1.09 -10.10 4.25
CA GLY A 27 1.02 -10.87 5.48
C GLY A 27 -0.22 -10.55 6.32
N LYS A 28 -0.47 -9.26 6.55
CA LYS A 28 -1.68 -8.82 7.29
C LYS A 28 -2.96 -9.06 6.49
N GLY A 29 -2.93 -8.82 5.18
CA GLY A 29 -4.04 -9.09 4.28
C GLY A 29 -4.44 -10.57 4.29
N ARG A 30 -3.47 -11.48 4.34
CA ARG A 30 -3.73 -12.93 4.45
C ARG A 30 -4.45 -13.28 5.75
N GLU A 31 -3.96 -12.75 6.87
CA GLU A 31 -4.63 -12.95 8.17
C GLU A 31 -6.10 -12.48 8.15
N LEU A 32 -6.34 -11.27 7.61
CA LEU A 32 -7.69 -10.72 7.51
C LEU A 32 -8.57 -11.49 6.52
N ALA A 33 -8.00 -11.95 5.39
CA ALA A 33 -8.71 -12.71 4.37
C ALA A 33 -9.13 -14.09 4.89
N ASP A 34 -8.27 -14.74 5.67
CA ASP A 34 -8.59 -16.02 6.32
C ASP A 34 -9.74 -15.86 7.33
N GLN A 35 -9.73 -14.75 8.12
CA GLN A 35 -10.84 -14.45 9.04
C GLN A 35 -12.17 -14.22 8.32
N LEU A 36 -12.13 -13.55 7.15
CA LEU A 36 -13.32 -13.27 6.35
C LEU A 36 -13.67 -14.41 5.38
N SER A 37 -12.85 -15.45 5.28
CA SER A 37 -12.99 -16.54 4.30
C SER A 37 -13.12 -16.02 2.86
N CYS A 38 -12.25 -15.10 2.47
CA CYS A 38 -12.25 -14.46 1.15
C CYS A 38 -10.84 -14.48 0.51
N GLU A 39 -10.77 -14.13 -0.76
CA GLU A 39 -9.51 -14.05 -1.51
C GLU A 39 -8.70 -12.79 -1.14
N LEU A 40 -7.37 -12.95 -1.15
CA LEU A 40 -6.40 -11.87 -1.09
C LEU A 40 -5.82 -11.61 -2.47
N SER A 41 -6.07 -10.44 -3.03
CA SER A 41 -5.52 -10.03 -4.31
C SER A 41 -4.46 -8.94 -4.14
N ALA A 42 -3.38 -9.04 -4.90
CA ALA A 42 -2.45 -7.93 -5.08
C ALA A 42 -2.82 -7.15 -6.36
N VAL A 43 -2.90 -5.82 -6.28
CA VAL A 43 -3.11 -4.98 -7.45
C VAL A 43 -1.79 -4.37 -7.86
N LEU A 44 -1.30 -4.73 -9.03
CA LEU A 44 0.00 -4.37 -9.57
C LEU A 44 -0.15 -3.45 -10.78
N LEU A 45 0.31 -2.21 -10.64
CA LEU A 45 0.25 -1.20 -11.68
C LEU A 45 1.65 -0.78 -12.09
N GLY A 46 1.90 -0.64 -13.39
CA GLY A 46 3.21 -0.19 -13.88
C GLY A 46 3.48 -0.49 -15.35
N TYR A 47 4.75 -0.64 -15.67
CA TYR A 47 5.23 -0.97 -17.01
C TYR A 47 6.41 -1.95 -16.93
N ASN A 48 6.40 -2.98 -17.81
CA ASN A 48 7.35 -4.09 -17.80
C ASN A 48 7.35 -4.87 -16.47
N LEU A 49 6.20 -5.37 -16.06
CA LEU A 49 5.95 -5.98 -14.76
C LEU A 49 6.25 -7.48 -14.69
N ASN A 50 6.99 -8.02 -15.66
CA ASN A 50 7.31 -9.45 -15.72
C ASN A 50 8.05 -9.94 -14.46
N GLY A 51 7.66 -11.08 -13.92
CA GLY A 51 8.32 -11.73 -12.79
C GLY A 51 7.98 -11.16 -11.41
N ILE A 52 7.12 -10.14 -11.31
CA ILE A 52 6.74 -9.54 -10.02
C ILE A 52 5.64 -10.35 -9.34
N ALA A 53 4.75 -10.96 -10.11
CA ALA A 53 3.61 -11.69 -9.58
C ALA A 53 4.03 -12.87 -8.69
N GLU A 54 5.11 -13.57 -9.05
CA GLU A 54 5.66 -14.70 -8.30
C GLU A 54 6.10 -14.28 -6.90
N ASP A 55 6.69 -13.08 -6.76
CA ASP A 55 7.04 -12.53 -5.45
C ASP A 55 5.79 -12.25 -4.60
N LEU A 56 4.75 -11.70 -5.20
CA LEU A 56 3.48 -11.41 -4.51
C LEU A 56 2.76 -12.69 -4.07
N PHE A 57 2.80 -13.75 -4.87
CA PHE A 57 2.28 -15.07 -4.48
C PHE A 57 3.06 -15.66 -3.32
N ALA A 58 4.39 -15.60 -3.37
CA ALA A 58 5.25 -16.11 -2.31
C ALA A 58 4.96 -15.46 -0.94
N TYR A 59 4.43 -14.23 -0.93
CA TYR A 59 4.01 -13.52 0.28
C TYR A 59 2.51 -13.55 0.55
N GLY A 60 1.75 -14.45 -0.10
CA GLY A 60 0.40 -14.82 0.33
C GLY A 60 -0.74 -14.34 -0.54
N ALA A 61 -0.51 -13.66 -1.65
CA ALA A 61 -1.57 -13.34 -2.60
C ALA A 61 -2.13 -14.61 -3.24
N ASP A 62 -3.44 -14.68 -3.43
CA ASP A 62 -4.12 -15.75 -4.18
C ASP A 62 -4.19 -15.41 -5.67
N GLN A 63 -4.29 -14.11 -5.98
CA GLN A 63 -4.25 -13.60 -7.35
C GLN A 63 -3.55 -12.24 -7.44
N VAL A 64 -3.08 -11.92 -8.64
CA VAL A 64 -2.53 -10.61 -8.99
C VAL A 64 -3.39 -10.01 -10.10
N ILE A 65 -3.94 -8.81 -9.88
CA ILE A 65 -4.65 -8.03 -10.88
C ILE A 65 -3.65 -7.00 -11.42
N GLN A 66 -3.29 -7.11 -12.68
CA GLN A 66 -2.19 -6.36 -13.27
C GLN A 66 -2.65 -5.48 -14.41
N ILE A 67 -2.24 -4.20 -14.38
CA ILE A 67 -2.22 -3.32 -15.57
C ILE A 67 -0.76 -3.02 -15.89
N ASP A 68 -0.29 -3.53 -17.02
CA ASP A 68 1.05 -3.29 -17.55
C ASP A 68 0.96 -2.40 -18.78
N ASP A 69 1.13 -1.09 -18.59
CA ASP A 69 0.93 -0.09 -19.64
C ASP A 69 2.04 0.97 -19.63
N PRO A 70 2.55 1.41 -20.81
CA PRO A 70 3.54 2.49 -20.94
C PRO A 70 3.14 3.80 -20.22
N ALA A 71 1.84 4.12 -20.12
CA ALA A 71 1.33 5.28 -19.41
C ALA A 71 1.63 5.25 -17.91
N LEU A 72 1.86 4.06 -17.35
CA LEU A 72 2.20 3.82 -15.94
C LEU A 72 3.72 3.67 -15.71
N LYS A 73 4.56 3.88 -16.72
CA LYS A 73 6.03 3.76 -16.58
C LYS A 73 6.60 4.64 -15.48
N HIS A 74 6.09 5.84 -15.36
CA HIS A 74 6.47 6.78 -14.32
C HIS A 74 5.26 7.06 -13.45
N PHE A 75 5.48 7.07 -12.14
CA PHE A 75 4.38 7.35 -11.23
C PHE A 75 3.82 8.76 -11.45
N ARG A 76 2.52 8.82 -11.69
CA ARG A 76 1.69 10.02 -11.69
C ARG A 76 0.40 9.68 -10.96
N ASP A 77 0.06 10.49 -9.98
CA ASP A 77 -1.05 10.18 -9.08
C ASP A 77 -2.40 10.12 -9.81
N GLU A 78 -2.61 10.93 -10.86
CA GLU A 78 -3.81 10.87 -11.69
C GLU A 78 -3.96 9.49 -12.34
N ARG A 79 -2.95 9.05 -13.11
CA ARG A 79 -3.01 7.79 -13.87
C ARG A 79 -3.18 6.57 -12.98
N TYR A 80 -2.47 6.57 -11.84
CA TYR A 80 -2.56 5.47 -10.88
C TYR A 80 -3.90 5.45 -10.14
N SER A 81 -4.48 6.62 -9.81
CA SER A 81 -5.80 6.68 -9.19
C SER A 81 -6.91 6.24 -10.16
N GLU A 82 -6.89 6.69 -11.41
CA GLU A 82 -7.83 6.27 -12.45
C GLU A 82 -7.83 4.75 -12.64
N ALA A 83 -6.63 4.17 -12.81
CA ALA A 83 -6.46 2.73 -13.01
C ALA A 83 -6.98 1.92 -11.80
N LEU A 84 -6.62 2.31 -10.58
CA LEU A 84 -7.06 1.60 -9.37
C LEU A 84 -8.55 1.77 -9.14
N SER A 85 -9.11 2.97 -9.34
CA SER A 85 -10.54 3.23 -9.20
C SER A 85 -11.35 2.41 -10.20
N HIS A 86 -10.93 2.37 -11.48
CA HIS A 86 -11.55 1.55 -12.51
C HIS A 86 -11.60 0.06 -12.13
N LEU A 87 -10.47 -0.49 -11.68
CA LEU A 87 -10.43 -1.88 -11.23
C LEU A 87 -11.33 -2.11 -10.00
N ALA A 88 -11.35 -1.18 -9.05
CA ALA A 88 -12.17 -1.31 -7.85
C ALA A 88 -13.67 -1.22 -8.15
N GLU A 89 -14.09 -0.43 -9.13
CA GLU A 89 -15.48 -0.39 -9.61
C GLU A 89 -15.89 -1.70 -10.30
N LYS A 90 -14.97 -2.29 -11.09
CA LYS A 90 -15.20 -3.55 -11.79
C LYS A 90 -15.30 -4.73 -10.85
N TYR A 91 -14.35 -4.89 -9.95
CA TYR A 91 -14.18 -6.07 -9.10
C TYR A 91 -14.82 -5.96 -7.72
N LYS A 92 -15.08 -4.74 -7.25
CA LYS A 92 -15.75 -4.45 -5.98
C LYS A 92 -15.11 -5.12 -4.76
N PRO A 93 -13.82 -4.82 -4.46
CA PRO A 93 -13.19 -5.34 -3.26
C PRO A 93 -13.88 -4.81 -2.00
N ALA A 94 -13.94 -5.61 -0.94
CA ALA A 94 -14.49 -5.17 0.35
C ALA A 94 -13.51 -4.27 1.11
N ILE A 95 -12.21 -4.52 0.96
CA ILE A 95 -11.13 -3.81 1.63
C ILE A 95 -9.99 -3.52 0.64
N ILE A 96 -9.41 -2.32 0.70
CA ILE A 96 -8.19 -1.96 -0.02
C ILE A 96 -7.14 -1.47 0.98
N LEU A 97 -5.97 -2.10 0.98
CA LEU A 97 -4.81 -1.75 1.80
C LEU A 97 -3.68 -1.23 0.93
N ALA A 98 -3.01 -0.18 1.37
CA ALA A 98 -1.83 0.37 0.71
C ALA A 98 -0.79 0.81 1.73
N GLY A 99 0.47 0.93 1.33
CA GLY A 99 1.52 1.49 2.18
C GLY A 99 1.31 2.99 2.41
N ALA A 100 1.59 3.49 3.62
CA ALA A 100 1.65 4.92 3.93
C ALA A 100 2.99 5.51 3.46
N THR A 101 3.38 5.20 2.23
CA THR A 101 4.54 5.71 1.51
C THR A 101 4.26 7.11 0.95
N VAL A 102 5.25 7.74 0.36
CA VAL A 102 5.03 8.99 -0.40
C VAL A 102 4.04 8.74 -1.54
N MET A 103 4.18 7.61 -2.25
CA MET A 103 3.29 7.22 -3.35
C MET A 103 1.87 6.94 -2.86
N GLY A 104 1.72 6.07 -1.86
CA GLY A 104 0.40 5.72 -1.33
C GLY A 104 -0.35 6.92 -0.73
N ARG A 105 0.35 7.81 -0.03
CA ARG A 105 -0.26 9.04 0.52
C ARG A 105 -0.68 10.04 -0.56
N SER A 106 -0.06 10.00 -1.74
CA SER A 106 -0.40 10.89 -2.85
C SER A 106 -1.71 10.46 -3.53
N PHE A 107 -1.84 9.21 -3.96
CA PHE A 107 -2.94 8.83 -4.84
C PHE A 107 -4.09 8.05 -4.18
N ILE A 108 -3.86 7.28 -3.10
CA ILE A 108 -4.94 6.52 -2.43
C ILE A 108 -6.08 7.40 -1.91
N PRO A 109 -5.84 8.63 -1.39
CA PRO A 109 -6.93 9.54 -1.06
C PRO A 109 -7.81 9.94 -2.25
N ARG A 110 -7.25 10.06 -3.46
CA ARG A 110 -8.01 10.32 -4.70
C ARG A 110 -8.91 9.14 -5.02
N VAL A 111 -8.37 7.92 -4.97
CA VAL A 111 -9.16 6.68 -5.15
C VAL A 111 -10.34 6.61 -4.17
N ALA A 112 -10.13 7.01 -2.91
CA ALA A 112 -11.22 7.02 -1.92
C ALA A 112 -12.31 8.03 -2.27
N ILE A 113 -11.94 9.19 -2.84
CA ILE A 113 -12.91 10.20 -3.32
C ILE A 113 -13.67 9.67 -4.53
N ASP A 114 -12.98 9.10 -5.51
CA ASP A 114 -13.58 8.56 -6.74
C ASP A 114 -14.59 7.45 -6.42
N LEU A 115 -14.25 6.57 -5.47
CA LEU A 115 -15.10 5.48 -5.01
C LEU A 115 -16.15 5.91 -3.95
N HIS A 116 -16.21 7.19 -3.62
CA HIS A 116 -17.13 7.75 -2.61
C HIS A 116 -17.09 7.00 -1.27
N THR A 117 -15.89 6.69 -0.78
CA THR A 117 -15.69 5.92 0.45
C THR A 117 -14.73 6.60 1.43
N GLY A 118 -14.61 6.03 2.63
CA GLY A 118 -13.71 6.52 3.67
C GLY A 118 -12.33 5.88 3.60
N LEU A 119 -11.31 6.69 3.89
CA LEU A 119 -9.92 6.26 4.02
C LEU A 119 -9.39 6.60 5.41
N THR A 120 -8.80 5.62 6.11
CA THR A 120 -8.02 5.88 7.31
C THR A 120 -6.53 5.87 6.96
N ALA A 121 -5.87 6.99 7.16
CA ALA A 121 -4.45 7.14 6.84
C ALA A 121 -3.55 6.81 8.04
N ASP A 122 -2.34 6.29 7.75
CA ASP A 122 -1.27 6.04 8.73
C ASP A 122 -1.64 5.03 9.83
N CYS A 123 -2.38 3.99 9.48
CA CYS A 123 -2.77 2.94 10.41
C CYS A 123 -1.54 2.20 10.96
N THR A 124 -1.65 1.79 12.23
CA THR A 124 -0.69 0.93 12.91
C THR A 124 -1.32 -0.38 13.40
N GLY A 125 -2.65 -0.52 13.31
CA GLY A 125 -3.39 -1.73 13.62
C GLY A 125 -4.57 -1.90 12.66
N LEU A 126 -4.81 -3.16 12.26
CA LEU A 126 -5.94 -3.57 11.42
C LEU A 126 -6.51 -4.86 12.00
N GLU A 127 -7.80 -4.89 12.25
CA GLU A 127 -8.52 -6.06 12.78
C GLU A 127 -9.91 -6.14 12.15
N ILE A 128 -10.49 -7.34 12.14
CA ILE A 128 -11.90 -7.53 11.75
C ILE A 128 -12.75 -7.54 13.00
N ASP A 129 -13.76 -6.69 13.02
CA ASP A 129 -14.81 -6.74 14.03
C ASP A 129 -15.63 -8.03 13.82
N SER A 130 -15.58 -8.94 14.80
CA SER A 130 -16.21 -10.26 14.74
C SER A 130 -17.75 -10.22 14.63
N GLU A 131 -18.38 -9.12 15.08
CA GLU A 131 -19.84 -8.99 15.04
C GLU A 131 -20.34 -8.47 13.70
N THR A 132 -19.61 -7.54 13.11
CA THR A 132 -20.06 -6.81 11.91
C THR A 132 -19.30 -7.16 10.64
N GLY A 133 -18.13 -7.80 10.75
CA GLY A 133 -17.20 -8.05 9.64
C GLY A 133 -16.56 -6.78 9.07
N ASN A 134 -16.65 -5.66 9.78
CA ASN A 134 -16.02 -4.42 9.35
C ASN A 134 -14.53 -4.39 9.74
N LEU A 135 -13.75 -3.68 8.92
CA LEU A 135 -12.35 -3.41 9.21
C LEU A 135 -12.24 -2.34 10.30
N MET A 136 -11.67 -2.67 11.43
CA MET A 136 -11.25 -1.74 12.47
C MET A 136 -9.85 -1.23 12.14
N GLN A 137 -9.72 0.08 12.00
CA GLN A 137 -8.52 0.75 11.51
C GLN A 137 -7.97 1.62 12.62
N THR A 138 -6.91 1.17 13.29
CA THR A 138 -6.32 1.87 14.43
C THR A 138 -5.12 2.69 14.02
N ARG A 139 -5.09 3.95 14.44
CA ARG A 139 -4.00 4.89 14.19
C ARG A 139 -3.71 5.77 15.38
N PRO A 140 -2.44 6.23 15.56
CA PRO A 140 -2.12 7.28 16.52
C PRO A 140 -2.78 8.60 16.13
N ALA A 141 -3.29 9.30 17.13
CA ALA A 141 -3.88 10.64 17.01
C ALA A 141 -3.23 11.59 18.04
N PHE A 142 -3.41 12.88 17.83
CA PHE A 142 -2.96 13.93 18.76
C PHE A 142 -1.51 13.76 19.25
N GLY A 143 -0.57 13.68 18.30
CA GLY A 143 0.86 13.54 18.63
C GLY A 143 1.27 12.17 19.16
N GLY A 144 0.42 11.14 19.01
CA GLY A 144 0.74 9.76 19.39
C GLY A 144 0.32 9.37 20.81
N ASN A 145 -0.29 10.28 21.57
CA ASN A 145 -0.74 10.00 22.95
C ASN A 145 -2.08 9.28 23.02
N ILE A 146 -2.84 9.25 21.92
CA ILE A 146 -4.16 8.61 21.85
C ILE A 146 -4.17 7.71 20.62
N MET A 147 -4.74 6.51 20.77
CA MET A 147 -5.03 5.62 19.65
C MET A 147 -6.51 5.78 19.28
N ALA A 148 -6.79 6.03 18.01
CA ALA A 148 -8.14 6.12 17.47
C ALA A 148 -8.41 4.89 16.59
N THR A 149 -9.51 4.19 16.87
CA THR A 149 -10.03 3.13 15.99
C THR A 149 -11.19 3.67 15.18
N ILE A 150 -11.08 3.58 13.87
CA ILE A 150 -12.01 4.14 12.89
C ILE A 150 -12.63 2.98 12.10
N ILE A 151 -13.92 3.08 11.82
CA ILE A 151 -14.68 2.09 11.05
C ILE A 151 -15.47 2.79 9.95
N THR A 152 -15.28 2.36 8.72
CA THR A 152 -16.11 2.79 7.58
C THR A 152 -17.29 1.81 7.43
N ALA A 153 -18.31 1.97 8.29
CA ALA A 153 -19.38 0.98 8.43
C ALA A 153 -20.29 0.87 7.19
N ASN A 154 -20.54 1.97 6.48
CA ASN A 154 -21.60 2.06 5.48
C ASN A 154 -21.13 2.07 4.02
N HIS A 155 -19.86 2.36 3.77
CA HIS A 155 -19.27 2.46 2.43
C HIS A 155 -18.27 1.33 2.16
N ARG A 156 -18.05 1.05 0.90
CA ARG A 156 -17.07 0.06 0.41
C ARG A 156 -16.39 0.62 -0.85
N PRO A 157 -15.12 0.23 -1.05
CA PRO A 157 -14.26 -0.55 -0.14
C PRO A 157 -13.95 0.19 1.16
N GLN A 158 -13.59 -0.54 2.23
CA GLN A 158 -12.97 0.05 3.42
C GLN A 158 -11.49 0.24 3.12
N MET A 159 -10.97 1.46 3.22
CA MET A 159 -9.63 1.75 2.75
C MET A 159 -8.71 2.19 3.89
N ALA A 160 -7.48 1.68 3.88
CA ALA A 160 -6.45 2.07 4.84
C ALA A 160 -5.09 2.24 4.16
N THR A 161 -4.35 3.29 4.55
CA THR A 161 -2.90 3.28 4.38
C THR A 161 -2.20 2.92 5.67
N VAL A 162 -1.15 2.10 5.61
CA VAL A 162 -0.49 1.49 6.76
C VAL A 162 0.97 1.90 6.80
N ARG A 163 1.47 2.25 7.98
CA ARG A 163 2.88 2.59 8.20
C ARG A 163 3.79 1.40 7.92
N HIS A 164 5.03 1.71 7.54
CA HIS A 164 6.09 0.70 7.44
C HIS A 164 6.41 0.10 8.80
N LYS A 165 6.84 -1.15 8.82
CA LYS A 165 7.35 -1.87 10.00
C LYS A 165 6.38 -1.93 11.18
N VAL A 166 5.09 -1.91 10.90
CA VAL A 166 4.04 -2.11 11.92
C VAL A 166 3.28 -3.41 11.72
N MET A 167 3.42 -4.04 10.55
CA MET A 167 2.88 -5.37 10.26
C MET A 167 4.03 -6.32 9.94
N ASN A 168 3.80 -7.61 10.11
CA ASN A 168 4.81 -8.62 9.81
C ASN A 168 4.47 -9.31 8.50
N PRO A 169 5.43 -9.45 7.57
CA PRO A 169 5.26 -10.32 6.43
C PRO A 169 5.14 -11.78 6.91
N ILE A 170 4.45 -12.60 6.13
CA ILE A 170 4.53 -14.06 6.33
C ILE A 170 5.92 -14.57 5.89
N VAL A 171 6.27 -15.76 6.32
CA VAL A 171 7.48 -16.42 5.80
C VAL A 171 7.28 -16.65 4.30
N ARG A 172 8.26 -16.23 3.50
CA ARG A 172 8.26 -16.42 2.06
C ARG A 172 8.12 -17.91 1.70
N ASP A 173 7.18 -18.24 0.85
CA ASP A 173 6.93 -19.59 0.35
C ASP A 173 6.92 -19.59 -1.18
N ASP A 174 8.07 -19.95 -1.78
CA ASP A 174 8.24 -19.98 -3.24
C ASP A 174 7.47 -21.14 -3.91
N THR A 175 6.79 -21.99 -3.16
CA THR A 175 5.90 -23.02 -3.70
C THR A 175 4.50 -22.51 -4.01
N ARG A 176 4.14 -21.35 -3.47
CA ARG A 176 2.85 -20.72 -3.74
C ARG A 176 2.79 -20.22 -5.17
N ASN A 177 1.64 -20.39 -5.76
CA ASN A 177 1.30 -19.85 -7.07
C ASN A 177 -0.13 -19.34 -7.04
N GLY A 178 -0.53 -18.59 -8.04
CA GLY A 178 -1.86 -18.02 -8.15
C GLY A 178 -2.20 -17.64 -9.59
N ILE A 179 -3.22 -16.86 -9.75
CA ILE A 179 -3.71 -16.42 -11.06
C ILE A 179 -3.32 -14.96 -11.29
N VAL A 180 -2.73 -14.67 -12.45
CA VAL A 180 -2.52 -13.29 -12.91
C VAL A 180 -3.67 -12.92 -13.85
N LEU A 181 -4.42 -11.89 -13.45
CA LEU A 181 -5.45 -11.28 -14.28
C LEU A 181 -4.84 -10.05 -14.96
N HIS A 182 -4.66 -10.13 -16.27
CA HIS A 182 -4.20 -9.00 -17.08
C HIS A 182 -5.38 -8.13 -17.43
N GLU A 183 -5.33 -6.87 -17.01
CA GLU A 183 -6.35 -5.87 -17.25
C GLU A 183 -5.81 -4.74 -18.09
N GLU A 184 -6.68 -4.10 -18.84
CA GLU A 184 -6.36 -2.95 -19.67
C GLU A 184 -7.16 -1.74 -19.18
N TYR A 185 -6.56 -0.56 -19.28
CA TYR A 185 -7.23 0.71 -19.05
C TYR A 185 -6.86 1.68 -20.16
N ASN A 186 -7.84 2.36 -20.73
CA ASN A 186 -7.58 3.34 -21.78
C ASN A 186 -7.23 4.70 -21.18
N PHE A 187 -5.94 5.01 -21.12
CA PHE A 187 -5.39 6.28 -20.63
C PHE A 187 -5.48 7.45 -21.61
N GLU A 188 -6.01 7.26 -22.82
CA GLU A 188 -6.07 8.29 -23.84
C GLU A 188 -7.26 9.25 -23.70
N LEU A 189 -8.17 8.96 -22.76
CA LEU A 189 -9.45 9.67 -22.65
C LEU A 189 -9.36 11.06 -21.99
N GLU A 190 -8.27 11.38 -21.31
CA GLU A 190 -8.10 12.68 -20.63
C GLU A 190 -6.74 13.31 -20.97
N GLU A 191 -6.72 14.65 -21.12
CA GLU A 191 -5.47 15.38 -21.27
C GLU A 191 -4.65 15.30 -19.97
N ASP A 192 -3.39 14.95 -20.10
CA ASP A 192 -2.46 14.91 -18.97
C ASP A 192 -2.26 16.30 -18.38
N VAL A 193 -2.70 16.48 -17.14
CA VAL A 193 -2.51 17.74 -16.38
C VAL A 193 -1.06 17.88 -15.92
N THR A 194 -0.36 16.75 -15.74
CA THR A 194 1.05 16.70 -15.33
C THR A 194 1.90 15.90 -16.31
N SER A 195 3.19 16.20 -16.36
CA SER A 195 4.16 15.43 -17.15
C SER A 195 5.37 15.05 -16.30
N PHE A 196 5.88 13.84 -16.51
CA PHE A 196 7.13 13.42 -15.91
C PHE A 196 8.30 14.11 -16.61
N ILE A 197 9.14 14.81 -15.84
CA ILE A 197 10.34 15.48 -16.37
C ILE A 197 11.57 14.62 -16.10
N SER A 198 11.88 14.34 -14.83
CA SER A 198 13.01 13.51 -14.42
C SER A 198 12.85 12.97 -13.02
N PHE A 199 13.56 11.91 -12.71
CA PHE A 199 13.71 11.39 -11.35
C PHE A 199 15.22 11.23 -11.08
N ASP A 200 15.73 12.09 -10.20
CA ASP A 200 17.13 12.02 -9.77
C ASP A 200 17.22 11.24 -8.46
N LYS A 201 17.73 10.02 -8.56
CA LYS A 201 17.99 9.19 -7.38
C LYS A 201 19.26 9.66 -6.71
N GLU A 202 19.17 10.09 -5.46
CA GLU A 202 20.36 10.42 -4.67
C GLU A 202 21.27 9.19 -4.55
N LYS A 203 22.51 9.34 -5.07
CA LYS A 203 23.53 8.27 -5.04
C LYS A 203 24.34 8.34 -3.74
N THR A 204 23.67 8.33 -2.60
CA THR A 204 24.35 8.24 -1.32
C THR A 204 24.46 6.77 -0.91
N ASN A 205 25.65 6.37 -0.44
CA ASN A 205 25.85 5.04 0.18
C ASN A 205 25.23 4.94 1.57
N LEU A 206 24.31 5.85 1.91
CA LEU A 206 23.66 5.89 3.20
C LEU A 206 22.50 4.89 3.21
N VAL A 207 22.39 4.17 4.30
CA VAL A 207 21.23 3.31 4.57
C VAL A 207 19.98 4.17 4.55
N ASN A 208 18.97 3.77 3.77
CA ASN A 208 17.69 4.47 3.76
C ASN A 208 17.10 4.40 5.19
N ILE A 209 16.70 5.54 5.72
CA ILE A 209 16.15 5.64 7.07
C ILE A 209 14.90 4.76 7.27
N THR A 210 14.15 4.52 6.20
CA THR A 210 12.97 3.63 6.23
C THR A 210 13.35 2.15 6.38
N ASP A 211 14.57 1.77 6.00
CA ASP A 211 15.07 0.39 6.06
C ASP A 211 15.78 0.08 7.39
N ALA A 212 16.11 1.12 8.17
CA ALA A 212 16.78 0.97 9.45
C ALA A 212 15.89 0.27 10.49
N ASN A 213 16.45 -0.70 11.22
CA ASN A 213 15.75 -1.36 12.33
C ASN A 213 15.80 -0.54 13.62
N VAL A 214 16.87 0.23 13.80
CA VAL A 214 17.06 1.12 14.95
C VAL A 214 17.56 2.46 14.41
N ILE A 215 16.94 3.54 14.85
CA ILE A 215 17.34 4.90 14.50
C ILE A 215 17.74 5.62 15.78
N VAL A 216 19.00 6.08 15.83
CA VAL A 216 19.49 6.96 16.89
C VAL A 216 19.58 8.36 16.30
N SER A 217 18.91 9.31 16.93
CA SER A 217 18.83 10.68 16.40
C SER A 217 19.06 11.73 17.46
N GLY A 218 19.61 12.85 17.03
CA GLY A 218 19.81 14.02 17.85
C GLY A 218 19.02 15.22 17.33
N GLY A 219 18.34 15.90 18.21
CA GLY A 219 17.58 17.12 17.89
C GLY A 219 18.30 18.39 18.36
N ARG A 220 17.56 19.49 18.36
CA ARG A 220 18.03 20.82 18.73
C ARG A 220 18.69 20.92 20.11
N GLY A 221 18.36 20.00 21.03
CA GLY A 221 18.95 19.90 22.38
C GLY A 221 20.45 19.55 22.39
N ILE A 222 20.98 18.92 21.30
CA ILE A 222 22.40 18.63 21.14
C ILE A 222 23.23 19.94 20.92
N LYS A 223 22.62 21.01 20.46
CA LYS A 223 23.17 22.36 20.25
C LYS A 223 24.19 22.44 19.13
N ASP A 224 25.28 21.67 19.17
CA ASP A 224 26.43 21.81 18.29
C ASP A 224 26.78 20.48 17.63
N ALA A 225 27.20 20.50 16.36
CA ALA A 225 27.56 19.30 15.59
C ALA A 225 28.64 18.43 16.29
N LYS A 226 29.59 19.04 16.98
CA LYS A 226 30.63 18.33 17.75
C LYS A 226 30.07 17.43 18.87
N ASN A 227 28.86 17.71 19.34
CA ASN A 227 28.24 16.94 20.42
C ASN A 227 27.55 15.68 19.90
N PHE A 228 27.49 15.47 18.57
CA PHE A 228 26.97 14.21 18.00
C PHE A 228 27.82 12.99 18.35
N ALA A 229 29.10 13.18 18.70
CA ALA A 229 29.93 12.10 19.22
C ALA A 229 29.30 11.34 20.41
N MET A 230 28.45 11.99 21.21
CA MET A 230 27.69 11.35 22.30
C MET A 230 26.65 10.34 21.80
N ILE A 231 26.27 10.41 20.54
CA ILE A 231 25.25 9.52 19.92
C ILE A 231 25.94 8.41 19.14
N GLU A 232 27.19 8.64 18.72
CA GLU A 232 28.00 7.69 17.95
C GLU A 232 28.68 6.64 18.82
N GLU A 233 28.84 6.88 20.13
CA GLU A 233 29.30 5.93 21.14
C GLU A 233 28.18 4.99 21.61
#